data_15a14c5539adf41b1b82795f6cdb7c64
#
_entry.id   15a14c5539adf41b1b82795f6cdb7c64
#
_cell.length_a   1.000
_cell.length_b   1.000
_cell.length_c   1.000
_cell.angle_alpha   90.00
_cell.angle_beta   90.00
_cell.angle_gamma   90.00
#
_symmetry.space_group_name_H-M   'P 1'
#
loop_
_entity.id
_entity.type
_entity.pdbx_description
1 polymer ?
#
loop_
_entity_poly.entity_id
_entity_poly.type
_entity_poly.pdbx_seq_one_letter_code
_entity_poly.pdbx_strand_id
1 'polypeptide(L)'
;MMSLVGLARALRTIAIGAAGSSGDAVRNAMAAHPDMVGGDTRDVTQLMRHVPGLIAKDGADGVFVAALRDGRSIALKVADGSDRARPPLMLALLAHAGVDITAAAPHLTSTILGHGRPVGSVRALVP
;
A
#
# COMPACT_ATOMS: atom_id res chain seq x y z
N MET A 1 -0.19 2.97 21.70
CA MET A 1 -1.14 3.28 20.62
C MET A 1 -0.47 4.24 19.65
N MET A 2 -0.57 4.02 18.32
CA MET A 2 0.03 4.88 17.29
C MET A 2 -1.10 5.47 16.44
N SER A 3 -1.01 6.76 16.09
CA SER A 3 -1.94 7.39 15.15
C SER A 3 -1.60 7.03 13.70
N LEU A 4 -2.55 7.19 12.76
CA LEU A 4 -2.28 6.99 11.33
C LEU A 4 -1.16 7.93 10.82
N VAL A 5 -1.12 9.18 11.29
CA VAL A 5 -0.03 10.11 10.98
C VAL A 5 1.30 9.59 11.52
N GLY A 6 1.32 9.05 12.73
CA GLY A 6 2.52 8.43 13.31
C GLY A 6 3.01 7.23 12.50
N LEU A 7 2.09 6.37 12.05
CA LEU A 7 2.40 5.22 11.21
C LEU A 7 2.97 5.65 9.84
N ALA A 8 2.33 6.63 9.19
CA ALA A 8 2.83 7.17 7.93
C ALA A 8 4.24 7.77 8.08
N ARG A 9 4.48 8.54 9.14
CA ARG A 9 5.81 9.10 9.44
C ARG A 9 6.85 8.02 9.72
N ALA A 10 6.49 6.95 10.45
CA ALA A 10 7.40 5.85 10.74
C ALA A 10 7.86 5.15 9.45
N LEU A 11 6.93 4.77 8.57
CA LEU A 11 7.30 4.13 7.30
C LEU A 11 8.05 5.11 6.37
N ARG A 12 7.68 6.40 6.38
CA ARG A 12 8.40 7.45 5.66
C ARG A 12 9.88 7.50 6.08
N THR A 13 10.17 7.45 7.38
CA THR A 13 11.56 7.47 7.88
C THR A 13 12.38 6.31 7.32
N ILE A 14 11.80 5.13 7.18
CA ILE A 14 12.43 3.97 6.53
C ILE A 14 12.63 4.25 5.04
N ALA A 15 11.58 4.74 4.36
CA ALA A 15 11.59 4.97 2.91
C ALA A 15 12.65 6.00 2.47
N ILE A 16 12.88 7.06 3.25
CA ILE A 16 13.86 8.11 2.97
C ILE A 16 15.22 7.89 3.67
N GLY A 17 15.42 6.75 4.31
CA GLY A 17 16.66 6.45 5.04
C GLY A 17 17.92 6.73 4.21
N ALA A 18 18.91 7.38 4.83
CA ALA A 18 20.18 7.68 4.18
C ALA A 18 20.88 6.38 3.74
N ALA A 19 21.64 6.47 2.65
CA ALA A 19 22.39 5.33 2.13
C ALA A 19 23.29 4.70 3.23
N GLY A 20 23.23 3.38 3.36
CA GLY A 20 23.95 2.62 4.39
C GLY A 20 23.31 2.62 5.78
N SER A 21 22.19 3.32 6.01
CA SER A 21 21.45 3.26 7.27
C SER A 21 20.62 1.98 7.38
N SER A 22 20.18 1.65 8.60
CA SER A 22 19.23 0.53 8.83
C SER A 22 17.92 0.74 8.05
N GLY A 23 17.43 1.97 7.92
CA GLY A 23 16.26 2.29 7.10
C GLY A 23 16.48 1.98 5.63
N ASP A 24 17.64 2.35 5.09
CA ASP A 24 18.05 2.02 3.71
C ASP A 24 18.08 0.49 3.49
N ALA A 25 18.69 -0.25 4.41
CA ALA A 25 18.77 -1.70 4.32
C ALA A 25 17.37 -2.35 4.31
N VAL A 26 16.48 -1.93 5.21
CA VAL A 26 15.09 -2.44 5.28
C VAL A 26 14.32 -2.10 4.00
N ARG A 27 14.38 -0.83 3.55
CA ARG A 27 13.73 -0.40 2.31
C ARG A 27 14.19 -1.24 1.12
N ASN A 28 15.51 -1.41 0.97
CA ASN A 28 16.07 -2.14 -0.15
C ASN A 28 15.67 -3.63 -0.11
N ALA A 29 15.64 -4.25 1.06
CA ALA A 29 15.16 -5.62 1.23
C ALA A 29 13.67 -5.76 0.86
N MET A 30 12.80 -4.85 1.32
CA MET A 30 11.37 -4.86 0.98
C MET A 30 11.15 -4.66 -0.53
N ALA A 31 11.89 -3.75 -1.15
CA ALA A 31 11.76 -3.47 -2.58
C ALA A 31 12.30 -4.62 -3.46
N ALA A 32 13.36 -5.30 -3.03
CA ALA A 32 13.94 -6.43 -3.74
C ALA A 32 13.11 -7.72 -3.61
N HIS A 33 12.42 -7.90 -2.47
CA HIS A 33 11.69 -9.11 -2.13
C HIS A 33 10.28 -8.80 -1.60
N PRO A 34 9.41 -8.17 -2.42
CA PRO A 34 8.06 -7.79 -1.98
C PRO A 34 7.18 -9.00 -1.61
N ASP A 35 7.41 -10.14 -2.21
CA ASP A 35 6.78 -11.43 -1.87
C ASP A 35 7.08 -11.89 -0.43
N MET A 36 8.27 -11.60 0.08
CA MET A 36 8.64 -11.90 1.47
C MET A 36 7.94 -10.98 2.47
N VAL A 37 7.41 -9.84 2.03
CA VAL A 37 6.67 -8.89 2.88
C VAL A 37 5.21 -9.30 3.07
N GLY A 38 4.55 -9.80 2.04
CA GLY A 38 3.11 -10.09 2.07
C GLY A 38 2.68 -11.40 1.43
N GLY A 39 3.59 -12.13 0.76
CA GLY A 39 3.23 -13.27 -0.10
C GLY A 39 2.88 -12.83 -1.52
N ASP A 40 2.81 -13.76 -2.46
CA ASP A 40 2.75 -13.46 -3.91
C ASP A 40 1.52 -12.65 -4.36
N THR A 41 0.37 -12.92 -3.77
CA THR A 41 -0.92 -12.39 -4.25
C THR A 41 -1.44 -11.18 -3.46
N ARG A 42 -0.74 -10.79 -2.40
CA ARG A 42 -1.20 -9.72 -1.51
C ARG A 42 -1.12 -8.34 -2.19
N ASP A 43 -2.03 -7.46 -1.79
CA ASP A 43 -2.12 -6.09 -2.25
C ASP A 43 -0.81 -5.30 -2.05
N VAL A 44 -0.16 -5.46 -0.91
CA VAL A 44 1.16 -4.83 -0.62
C VAL A 44 2.24 -5.28 -1.60
N THR A 45 2.26 -6.55 -1.94
CA THR A 45 3.22 -7.14 -2.88
C THR A 45 3.00 -6.60 -4.28
N GLN A 46 1.74 -6.59 -4.75
CA GLN A 46 1.40 -6.05 -6.05
C GLN A 46 1.73 -4.55 -6.15
N LEU A 47 1.46 -3.81 -5.08
CA LEU A 47 1.77 -2.39 -5.03
C LEU A 47 3.28 -2.13 -5.15
N MET A 48 4.11 -2.85 -4.38
CA MET A 48 5.56 -2.71 -4.42
C MET A 48 6.18 -3.16 -5.75
N ARG A 49 5.59 -4.17 -6.41
CA ARG A 49 6.05 -4.64 -7.74
C ARG A 49 5.78 -3.64 -8.85
N HIS A 50 4.69 -2.89 -8.76
CA HIS A 50 4.20 -2.07 -9.87
C HIS A 50 4.33 -0.56 -9.65
N VAL A 51 4.75 -0.11 -8.45
CA VAL A 51 5.04 1.30 -8.18
C VAL A 51 6.50 1.47 -7.80
N PRO A 52 7.35 1.95 -8.70
CA PRO A 52 8.80 2.06 -8.46
C PRO A 52 9.13 2.90 -7.23
N GLY A 53 10.01 2.38 -6.38
CA GLY A 53 10.50 3.07 -5.19
C GLY A 53 9.52 3.15 -4.01
N LEU A 54 8.37 2.49 -4.13
CA LEU A 54 7.40 2.39 -3.06
C LEU A 54 7.70 1.17 -2.17
N ILE A 55 7.57 1.36 -0.85
CA ILE A 55 7.46 0.28 0.12
C ILE A 55 6.09 0.35 0.80
N ALA A 56 5.51 -0.80 1.10
CA ALA A 56 4.19 -0.89 1.71
C ALA A 56 4.11 -2.02 2.73
N LYS A 57 3.23 -1.86 3.71
CA LYS A 57 2.90 -2.92 4.67
C LYS A 57 1.43 -2.84 5.06
N ASP A 58 0.81 -3.99 5.08
CA ASP A 58 -0.52 -4.17 5.66
C ASP A 58 -0.43 -4.54 7.13
N GLY A 59 -1.48 -4.26 7.86
CA GLY A 59 -1.67 -4.65 9.25
C GLY A 59 -3.05 -5.32 9.42
N ALA A 60 -3.28 -5.86 10.61
CA ALA A 60 -4.59 -6.39 10.99
C ALA A 60 -5.67 -5.29 10.92
N ASP A 61 -6.93 -5.73 10.85
CA ASP A 61 -8.11 -4.86 10.91
C ASP A 61 -8.14 -3.74 9.87
N GLY A 62 -7.71 -4.03 8.64
CA GLY A 62 -7.80 -3.07 7.53
C GLY A 62 -6.81 -1.90 7.61
N VAL A 63 -5.70 -2.05 8.32
CA VAL A 63 -4.61 -1.07 8.30
C VAL A 63 -3.76 -1.28 7.06
N PHE A 64 -3.35 -0.17 6.42
CA PHE A 64 -2.44 -0.20 5.28
C PHE A 64 -1.59 1.08 5.28
N VAL A 65 -0.30 0.94 5.03
CA VAL A 65 0.64 2.05 4.95
C VAL A 65 1.56 1.87 3.75
N ALA A 66 1.86 2.98 3.06
CA ALA A 66 2.81 3.03 1.95
C ALA A 66 3.67 4.29 2.07
N ALA A 67 4.91 4.21 1.58
CA ALA A 67 5.82 5.35 1.53
C ALA A 67 6.75 5.24 0.32
N LEU A 68 7.15 6.38 -0.24
CA LEU A 68 8.05 6.52 -1.37
C LEU A 68 9.39 7.15 -0.94
N ARG A 69 10.41 6.96 -1.76
CA ARG A 69 11.75 7.56 -1.52
C ARG A 69 11.76 9.08 -1.52
N ASP A 70 10.81 9.73 -2.18
CA ASP A 70 10.66 11.18 -2.20
C ASP A 70 10.00 11.76 -0.93
N GLY A 71 9.61 10.89 0.01
CA GLY A 71 9.05 11.26 1.29
C GLY A 71 7.54 11.35 1.33
N ARG A 72 6.83 11.09 0.22
CA ARG A 72 5.37 10.92 0.27
C ARG A 72 5.03 9.65 1.04
N SER A 73 4.06 9.73 1.93
CA SER A 73 3.61 8.57 2.71
C SER A 73 2.13 8.66 3.03
N ILE A 74 1.48 7.52 3.01
CA ILE A 74 0.04 7.38 3.22
C ILE A 74 -0.20 6.26 4.21
N ALA A 75 -1.09 6.49 5.17
CA ALA A 75 -1.61 5.45 6.04
C ALA A 75 -3.13 5.53 6.06
N LEU A 76 -3.78 4.38 6.00
CA LEU A 76 -5.23 4.28 6.08
C LEU A 76 -5.67 3.21 7.08
N LYS A 77 -6.90 3.34 7.56
CA LYS A 77 -7.60 2.36 8.38
C LYS A 77 -9.01 2.19 7.85
N VAL A 78 -9.35 1.00 7.46
CA VAL A 78 -10.73 0.65 7.08
C VAL A 78 -11.54 0.41 8.34
N ALA A 79 -12.65 1.11 8.50
CA ALA A 79 -13.42 1.13 9.77
C ALA A 79 -13.96 -0.25 10.16
N ASP A 80 -14.43 -1.05 9.19
CA ASP A 80 -14.95 -2.40 9.41
C ASP A 80 -13.84 -3.47 9.46
N GLY A 81 -12.57 -3.07 9.32
CA GLY A 81 -11.43 -3.98 9.33
C GLY A 81 -11.24 -4.81 8.05
N SER A 82 -12.12 -4.66 7.06
CA SER A 82 -12.11 -5.49 5.85
C SER A 82 -10.99 -5.14 4.89
N ASP A 83 -10.37 -6.17 4.33
CA ASP A 83 -9.30 -6.03 3.34
C ASP A 83 -9.80 -5.52 1.98
N ARG A 84 -11.09 -5.70 1.66
CA ARG A 84 -11.66 -5.39 0.33
C ARG A 84 -11.55 -3.92 -0.08
N ALA A 85 -11.54 -2.99 0.89
CA ALA A 85 -11.47 -1.56 0.61
C ALA A 85 -10.02 -1.03 0.53
N ARG A 86 -9.03 -1.75 1.07
CA ARG A 86 -7.63 -1.31 1.11
C ARG A 86 -7.04 -1.04 -0.27
N PRO A 87 -7.10 -1.99 -1.25
CA PRO A 87 -6.45 -1.80 -2.54
C PRO A 87 -6.99 -0.59 -3.31
N PRO A 88 -8.32 -0.46 -3.56
CA PRO A 88 -8.83 0.67 -4.32
C PRO A 88 -8.64 2.01 -3.60
N LEU A 89 -8.72 2.03 -2.27
CA LEU A 89 -8.50 3.25 -1.51
C LEU A 89 -7.03 3.68 -1.54
N MET A 90 -6.08 2.75 -1.37
CA MET A 90 -4.66 3.08 -1.44
C MET A 90 -4.27 3.59 -2.83
N LEU A 91 -4.76 2.97 -3.91
CA LEU A 91 -4.55 3.45 -5.27
C LEU A 91 -5.06 4.88 -5.48
N ALA A 92 -6.28 5.15 -5.05
CA ALA A 92 -6.88 6.47 -5.20
C ALA A 92 -6.11 7.54 -4.42
N LEU A 93 -5.66 7.23 -3.20
CA LEU A 93 -4.85 8.14 -2.39
C LEU A 93 -3.45 8.38 -2.98
N LEU A 94 -2.81 7.35 -3.54
CA LEU A 94 -1.54 7.49 -4.24
C LEU A 94 -1.69 8.35 -5.50
N ALA A 95 -2.72 8.12 -6.31
CA ALA A 95 -3.03 8.94 -7.47
C ALA A 95 -3.29 10.40 -7.08
N HIS A 96 -4.08 10.64 -6.02
CA HIS A 96 -4.33 11.98 -5.48
C HIS A 96 -3.02 12.67 -5.02
N ALA A 97 -2.08 11.91 -4.49
CA ALA A 97 -0.74 12.38 -4.12
C ALA A 97 0.22 12.54 -5.33
N GLY A 98 -0.26 12.36 -6.56
CA GLY A 98 0.53 12.52 -7.79
C GLY A 98 1.48 11.35 -8.07
N VAL A 99 1.19 10.15 -7.58
CA VAL A 99 1.95 8.94 -7.90
C VAL A 99 1.36 8.28 -9.13
N ASP A 100 2.21 7.89 -10.09
CA ASP A 100 1.76 7.06 -11.22
C ASP A 100 1.41 5.65 -10.73
N ILE A 101 0.14 5.30 -10.84
CA ILE A 101 -0.41 3.99 -10.44
C ILE A 101 -0.83 3.13 -11.63
N THR A 102 -0.54 3.55 -12.86
CA THR A 102 -1.05 2.91 -14.08
C THR A 102 -0.72 1.42 -14.14
N ALA A 103 0.50 1.05 -13.80
CA ALA A 103 0.94 -0.35 -13.79
C ALA A 103 0.34 -1.16 -12.62
N ALA A 104 0.04 -0.51 -11.49
CA ALA A 104 -0.50 -1.18 -10.30
C ALA A 104 -2.03 -1.39 -10.36
N ALA A 105 -2.75 -0.49 -11.00
CA ALA A 105 -4.22 -0.46 -11.01
C ALA A 105 -4.88 -1.78 -11.44
N PRO A 106 -4.45 -2.50 -12.49
CA PRO A 106 -5.06 -3.76 -12.88
C PRO A 106 -4.95 -4.88 -11.82
N HIS A 107 -3.95 -4.81 -10.95
CA HIS A 107 -3.65 -5.83 -9.94
C HIS A 107 -4.32 -5.58 -8.59
N LEU A 108 -4.95 -4.42 -8.41
CA LEU A 108 -5.48 -3.94 -7.14
C LEU A 108 -6.97 -3.63 -7.20
N THR A 109 -7.70 -4.39 -7.99
CA THR A 109 -9.16 -4.31 -8.10
C THR A 109 -9.82 -5.09 -6.97
N SER A 110 -10.98 -4.61 -6.51
CA SER A 110 -11.81 -5.31 -5.52
C SER A 110 -13.17 -5.66 -6.13
N THR A 111 -13.23 -6.82 -6.76
CA THR A 111 -14.46 -7.37 -7.32
C THR A 111 -15.29 -8.04 -6.22
N ILE A 112 -16.58 -7.73 -6.19
CA ILE A 112 -17.55 -8.41 -5.34
C ILE A 112 -18.14 -9.60 -6.11
N LEU A 113 -18.06 -10.78 -5.50
CA LEU A 113 -18.59 -12.01 -6.10
C LEU A 113 -19.89 -12.42 -5.42
N GLY A 114 -20.89 -12.78 -6.22
CA GLY A 114 -22.11 -13.49 -5.82
C GLY A 114 -22.16 -14.85 -6.49
N HIS A 115 -22.18 -15.94 -5.71
CA HIS A 115 -22.11 -17.32 -6.22
C HIS A 115 -20.96 -17.55 -7.22
N GLY A 116 -19.78 -16.96 -6.94
CA GLY A 116 -18.58 -17.07 -7.80
C GLY A 116 -18.61 -16.20 -9.06
N ARG A 117 -19.64 -15.37 -9.27
CA ARG A 117 -19.75 -14.46 -10.42
C ARG A 117 -19.58 -13.01 -9.97
N PRO A 118 -18.92 -12.14 -10.78
CA PRO A 118 -18.84 -10.71 -10.48
C PRO A 118 -20.24 -10.08 -10.43
N VAL A 119 -20.58 -9.48 -9.29
CA VAL A 119 -21.87 -8.78 -9.08
C VAL A 119 -21.68 -7.31 -8.72
N GLY A 120 -20.43 -6.86 -8.53
CA GLY A 120 -20.11 -5.48 -8.21
C GLY A 120 -18.63 -5.26 -7.99
N SER A 121 -18.28 -4.04 -7.64
CA SER A 121 -16.89 -3.66 -7.28
C SER A 121 -16.88 -2.61 -6.16
N VAL A 122 -15.82 -2.61 -5.36
CA VAL A 122 -15.54 -1.54 -4.41
C VAL A 122 -14.78 -0.45 -5.14
N ARG A 123 -15.22 0.80 -4.99
CA ARG A 123 -14.54 1.99 -5.56
C ARG A 123 -14.24 2.97 -4.44
N ALA A 124 -13.07 3.60 -4.51
CA ALA A 124 -12.74 4.71 -3.65
C ALA A 124 -13.39 6.00 -4.18
N LEU A 125 -13.92 6.79 -3.26
CA LEU A 125 -14.32 8.17 -3.51
C LEU A 125 -13.34 9.05 -2.73
N VAL A 126 -12.42 9.68 -3.45
CA VAL A 126 -11.44 10.61 -2.88
C VAL A 126 -11.79 12.00 -3.40
N PRO A 127 -11.81 13.03 -2.53
CA PRO A 127 -12.14 14.41 -2.91
C PRO A 127 -11.21 14.98 -3.99
#